data_1cda81b8674ebe43761f1cb75e3b1784
#
_entry.id   1cda81b8674ebe43761f1cb75e3b1784
#
_cell.length_a   1.000
_cell.length_b   1.000
_cell.length_c   1.000
_cell.angle_alpha   90.00
_cell.angle_beta   90.00
_cell.angle_gamma   90.00
#
_symmetry.space_group_name_H-M   'P 1'
#
loop_
_entity.id
_entity.type
_entity.pdbx_description
1 polymer ?
#
loop_
_entity_poly.entity_id
_entity_poly.type
_entity_poly.pdbx_seq_one_letter_code
_entity_poly.pdbx_strand_id
1 'polypeptide(L)'
;MDNGKELSKRRKEIKKIAMKRLRDRPPIFNKQAGFYITITGGGIDEFLNQPHKHYKEKNEMLLIIDDVLTAAEYKGTTTFNGRRSFIFETTLCEEETWIIVTEVKGRGISLYSISDSNRVLTGIEKPV
;
A
#
# COMPACT_ATOMS: atom_id res chain seq x y z
N MET A 1 -9.91 26.91 11.94
CA MET A 1 -9.56 26.18 10.72
C MET A 1 -9.81 24.70 10.92
N ASP A 2 -10.61 24.11 10.05
CA ASP A 2 -11.01 22.72 10.22
C ASP A 2 -10.21 21.80 9.29
N ASN A 3 -9.01 21.44 9.73
CA ASN A 3 -8.13 20.56 8.97
C ASN A 3 -8.73 19.16 8.78
N GLY A 4 -9.52 18.68 9.73
CA GLY A 4 -10.19 17.40 9.62
C GLY A 4 -11.20 17.36 8.49
N LYS A 5 -11.93 18.46 8.30
CA LYS A 5 -12.93 18.58 7.24
C LYS A 5 -12.26 18.62 5.85
N GLU A 6 -11.17 19.37 5.73
CA GLU A 6 -10.39 19.43 4.48
C GLU A 6 -9.77 18.07 4.15
N LEU A 7 -9.18 17.40 5.14
CA LEU A 7 -8.60 16.07 4.97
C LEU A 7 -9.65 15.05 4.52
N SER A 8 -10.83 15.11 5.11
CA SER A 8 -11.93 14.22 4.76
C SER A 8 -12.41 14.45 3.32
N LYS A 9 -12.53 15.72 2.93
CA LYS A 9 -12.90 16.08 1.57
C LYS A 9 -11.86 15.60 0.56
N ARG A 10 -10.58 15.85 0.84
CA ARG A 10 -9.50 15.42 -0.05
C ARG A 10 -9.42 13.90 -0.14
N ARG A 11 -9.63 13.21 0.96
CA ARG A 11 -9.66 11.75 0.99
C ARG A 11 -10.73 11.18 0.06
N LYS A 12 -11.91 11.78 0.05
CA LYS A 12 -13.00 11.38 -0.86
C LYS A 12 -12.62 11.60 -2.32
N GLU A 13 -11.96 12.71 -2.62
CA GLU A 13 -11.48 12.99 -3.96
C GLU A 13 -10.44 11.96 -4.40
N ILE A 14 -9.47 11.67 -3.53
CA ILE A 14 -8.43 10.67 -3.81
C ILE A 14 -9.05 9.30 -4.04
N LYS A 15 -9.99 8.89 -3.20
CA LYS A 15 -10.69 7.62 -3.36
C LYS A 15 -11.36 7.52 -4.73
N LYS A 16 -12.07 8.57 -5.14
CA LYS A 16 -12.75 8.61 -6.42
C LYS A 16 -11.78 8.46 -7.58
N ILE A 17 -10.68 9.19 -7.55
CA ILE A 17 -9.64 9.12 -8.59
C ILE A 17 -8.99 7.75 -8.61
N ALA A 18 -8.64 7.22 -7.43
CA ALA A 18 -7.97 5.93 -7.30
C ALA A 18 -8.87 4.79 -7.80
N MET A 19 -10.15 4.80 -7.45
CA MET A 19 -11.10 3.79 -7.91
C MET A 19 -11.20 3.78 -9.44
N LYS A 20 -11.22 4.95 -10.05
CA LYS A 20 -11.33 5.07 -11.49
C LYS A 20 -10.04 4.66 -12.20
N ARG A 21 -8.89 5.06 -11.66
CA ARG A 21 -7.59 4.90 -12.33
C ARG A 21 -6.93 3.56 -12.05
N LEU A 22 -7.06 3.04 -10.83
CA LEU A 22 -6.23 1.93 -10.35
C LEU A 22 -6.96 0.59 -10.27
N ARG A 23 -8.26 0.58 -10.00
CA ARG A 23 -8.97 -0.66 -9.72
C ARG A 23 -8.96 -1.65 -10.89
N ASP A 24 -9.16 -1.16 -12.09
CA ASP A 24 -9.31 -2.00 -13.28
C ASP A 24 -8.06 -2.02 -14.17
N ARG A 25 -6.96 -1.47 -13.71
CA ARG A 25 -5.73 -1.48 -14.47
C ARG A 25 -5.06 -2.87 -14.45
N PRO A 26 -4.18 -3.17 -15.41
CA PRO A 26 -3.42 -4.42 -15.35
C PRO A 26 -2.58 -4.52 -14.06
N PRO A 27 -2.30 -5.74 -13.57
CA PRO A 27 -1.48 -5.92 -12.38
C PRO A 27 -0.12 -5.24 -12.50
N ILE A 28 0.40 -4.81 -11.36
CA ILE A 28 1.68 -4.12 -11.23
C ILE A 28 2.77 -5.16 -10.99
N PHE A 29 3.83 -5.14 -11.79
CA PHE A 29 4.96 -6.04 -11.60
C PHE A 29 6.05 -5.38 -10.76
N ASN A 30 6.48 -6.07 -9.68
CA ASN A 30 7.66 -5.65 -8.94
C ASN A 30 8.79 -6.62 -9.27
N LYS A 31 9.86 -6.10 -9.84
CA LYS A 31 10.98 -6.89 -10.34
C LYS A 31 11.73 -7.63 -9.22
N GLN A 32 11.91 -6.99 -8.08
CA GLN A 32 12.61 -7.61 -6.94
C GLN A 32 11.82 -8.78 -6.35
N ALA A 33 10.52 -8.61 -6.22
CA ALA A 33 9.63 -9.66 -5.69
C ALA A 33 9.37 -10.75 -6.72
N GLY A 34 9.33 -10.39 -7.99
CA GLY A 34 9.11 -11.35 -9.08
C GLY A 34 7.65 -11.76 -9.26
N PHE A 35 6.71 -10.98 -8.72
CA PHE A 35 5.28 -11.28 -8.87
C PHE A 35 4.48 -10.02 -9.17
N TYR A 36 3.22 -10.23 -9.55
CA TYR A 36 2.28 -9.16 -9.89
C TYR A 36 1.41 -8.81 -8.70
N ILE A 37 1.07 -7.53 -8.57
CA ILE A 37 0.25 -6.99 -7.49
C ILE A 37 -0.97 -6.33 -8.11
N THR A 38 -2.17 -6.71 -7.63
CA THR A 38 -3.41 -6.08 -8.07
C THR A 38 -3.85 -5.02 -7.06
N ILE A 39 -4.68 -4.08 -7.53
CA ILE A 39 -5.26 -3.06 -6.67
C ILE A 39 -6.77 -3.24 -6.72
N THR A 40 -7.36 -3.54 -5.57
CA THR A 40 -8.81 -3.74 -5.43
C THR A 40 -9.45 -2.54 -4.74
N GLY A 41 -10.77 -2.43 -4.87
CA GLY A 41 -11.51 -1.39 -4.15
C GLY A 41 -11.33 -1.49 -2.64
N GLY A 42 -11.33 -2.73 -2.13
CA GLY A 42 -11.08 -2.97 -0.70
C GLY A 42 -9.69 -2.54 -0.27
N GLY A 43 -8.69 -2.79 -1.11
CA GLY A 43 -7.31 -2.36 -0.84
C GLY A 43 -7.18 -0.83 -0.82
N ILE A 44 -7.86 -0.15 -1.71
CA ILE A 44 -7.89 1.31 -1.74
C ILE A 44 -8.49 1.84 -0.42
N ASP A 45 -9.63 1.29 0.01
CA ASP A 45 -10.26 1.70 1.26
C ASP A 45 -9.36 1.45 2.47
N GLU A 46 -8.74 0.27 2.55
CA GLU A 46 -7.84 -0.06 3.66
C GLU A 46 -6.63 0.88 3.69
N PHE A 47 -6.03 1.15 2.54
CA PHE A 47 -4.90 2.08 2.47
C PHE A 47 -5.28 3.45 3.02
N LEU A 48 -6.42 3.99 2.61
CA LEU A 48 -6.89 5.30 3.05
C LEU A 48 -7.27 5.31 4.53
N ASN A 49 -7.75 4.19 5.07
CA ASN A 49 -8.16 4.09 6.46
C ASN A 49 -6.98 3.96 7.43
N GLN A 50 -5.80 3.57 6.95
CA GLN A 50 -4.67 3.35 7.84
C GLN A 50 -4.17 4.66 8.46
N PRO A 51 -3.94 4.68 9.78
CA PRO A 51 -3.27 5.81 10.40
C PRO A 51 -1.82 5.90 9.91
N HIS A 52 -1.29 7.09 9.86
CA HIS A 52 0.08 7.33 9.45
C HIS A 52 0.51 8.69 9.98
N LYS A 53 1.75 8.82 10.44
CA LYS A 53 2.27 10.10 10.90
C LYS A 53 2.27 11.15 9.80
N HIS A 54 2.36 10.74 8.54
CA HIS A 54 2.21 11.60 7.37
C HIS A 54 0.91 11.29 6.64
N TYR A 55 -0.20 11.39 7.34
CA TYR A 55 -1.51 10.93 6.86
C TYR A 55 -1.91 11.56 5.52
N LYS A 56 -1.76 12.88 5.41
CA LYS A 56 -2.10 13.61 4.19
C LYS A 56 -1.27 13.13 3.00
N GLU A 57 0.05 13.08 3.17
CA GLU A 57 0.97 12.66 2.12
C GLU A 57 0.81 11.18 1.79
N LYS A 58 0.51 10.36 2.79
CA LYS A 58 0.22 8.93 2.60
C LYS A 58 -0.99 8.77 1.67
N ASN A 59 -2.05 9.52 1.91
CA ASN A 59 -3.23 9.46 1.06
C ASN A 59 -2.93 9.93 -0.36
N GLU A 60 -2.15 11.01 -0.53
CA GLU A 60 -1.75 11.49 -1.86
C GLU A 60 -0.91 10.44 -2.60
N MET A 61 -0.09 9.68 -1.89
CA MET A 61 0.74 8.62 -2.48
C MET A 61 -0.13 7.57 -3.20
N LEU A 62 -1.34 7.34 -2.73
CA LEU A 62 -2.24 6.37 -3.36
C LEU A 62 -2.47 6.68 -4.85
N LEU A 63 -2.45 7.95 -5.22
CA LEU A 63 -2.66 8.35 -6.61
C LEU A 63 -1.57 7.85 -7.56
N ILE A 64 -0.40 7.54 -7.02
CA ILE A 64 0.72 7.02 -7.81
C ILE A 64 1.24 5.69 -7.25
N ILE A 65 0.39 4.95 -6.55
CA ILE A 65 0.81 3.72 -5.87
C ILE A 65 1.33 2.66 -6.85
N ASP A 66 0.87 2.68 -8.08
CA ASP A 66 1.36 1.80 -9.13
C ASP A 66 2.84 2.04 -9.42
N ASP A 67 3.24 3.31 -9.56
CA ASP A 67 4.65 3.66 -9.77
C ASP A 67 5.47 3.36 -8.52
N VAL A 68 4.92 3.64 -7.35
CA VAL A 68 5.58 3.37 -6.07
C VAL A 68 5.86 1.89 -5.91
N LEU A 69 4.87 1.03 -6.16
CA LEU A 69 5.03 -0.43 -6.02
C LEU A 69 5.99 -1.01 -7.07
N THR A 70 6.02 -0.43 -8.26
CA THR A 70 6.96 -0.86 -9.29
C THR A 70 8.41 -0.66 -8.84
N ALA A 71 8.69 0.43 -8.14
CA ALA A 71 10.03 0.82 -7.73
C ALA A 71 10.39 0.44 -6.28
N ALA A 72 9.41 0.02 -5.47
CA ALA A 72 9.62 -0.23 -4.05
C ALA A 72 10.58 -1.42 -3.81
N GLU A 73 11.34 -1.33 -2.72
CA GLU A 73 12.25 -2.40 -2.32
C GLU A 73 11.47 -3.53 -1.65
N TYR A 74 11.64 -4.74 -2.15
CA TYR A 74 11.00 -5.92 -1.57
C TYR A 74 11.79 -6.38 -0.34
N LYS A 75 11.13 -6.37 0.83
CA LYS A 75 11.77 -6.70 2.11
C LYS A 75 11.60 -8.17 2.50
N GLY A 76 10.55 -8.82 2.05
CA GLY A 76 10.30 -10.22 2.37
C GLY A 76 8.86 -10.54 2.72
N THR A 77 8.65 -11.71 3.29
CA THR A 77 7.33 -12.31 3.55
C THR A 77 7.09 -12.45 5.04
N THR A 78 5.86 -12.27 5.44
CA THR A 78 5.42 -12.48 6.82
C THR A 78 3.95 -12.89 6.83
N THR A 79 3.42 -13.20 8.03
CA THR A 79 1.99 -13.42 8.21
C THR A 79 1.41 -12.19 8.91
N PHE A 80 0.41 -11.60 8.30
CA PHE A 80 -0.24 -10.40 8.82
C PHE A 80 -1.75 -10.65 8.86
N ASN A 81 -2.35 -10.56 10.06
CA ASN A 81 -3.77 -10.86 10.26
C ASN A 81 -4.17 -12.23 9.69
N GLY A 82 -3.32 -13.24 9.91
CA GLY A 82 -3.57 -14.60 9.44
C GLY A 82 -3.38 -14.81 7.94
N ARG A 83 -2.90 -13.81 7.22
CA ARG A 83 -2.69 -13.86 5.77
C ARG A 83 -1.22 -13.80 5.43
N ARG A 84 -0.81 -14.57 4.43
CA ARG A 84 0.54 -14.44 3.89
C ARG A 84 0.67 -13.08 3.24
N SER A 85 1.66 -12.31 3.68
CA SER A 85 1.83 -10.93 3.28
C SER A 85 3.25 -10.67 2.83
N PHE A 86 3.41 -9.67 1.99
CA PHE A 86 4.70 -9.30 1.40
C PHE A 86 4.90 -7.81 1.69
N ILE A 87 6.09 -7.47 2.18
CA ILE A 87 6.40 -6.12 2.65
C ILE A 87 7.31 -5.42 1.65
N PHE A 88 6.92 -4.22 1.27
CA PHE A 88 7.71 -3.35 0.38
C PHE A 88 8.05 -2.07 1.12
N GLU A 89 9.26 -1.60 0.93
CA GLU A 89 9.73 -0.36 1.55
C GLU A 89 9.88 0.72 0.50
N THR A 90 9.43 1.92 0.85
CA THR A 90 9.61 3.11 0.04
C THR A 90 9.84 4.30 0.97
N THR A 91 10.01 5.47 0.41
CA THR A 91 10.25 6.70 1.15
C THR A 91 9.05 7.64 1.00
N LEU A 92 8.64 8.22 2.12
CA LEU A 92 7.59 9.23 2.15
C LEU A 92 8.01 10.33 3.12
N CYS A 93 8.02 11.58 2.66
CA CYS A 93 8.48 12.70 3.48
C CYS A 93 9.87 12.46 4.10
N GLU A 94 10.78 11.93 3.28
CA GLU A 94 12.17 11.63 3.66
C GLU A 94 12.31 10.55 4.74
N GLU A 95 11.24 9.81 5.03
CA GLU A 95 11.27 8.70 5.98
C GLU A 95 10.80 7.41 5.31
N GLU A 96 11.28 6.29 5.83
CA GLU A 96 10.84 4.99 5.34
C GLU A 96 9.38 4.74 5.71
N THR A 97 8.66 4.14 4.79
CA THR A 97 7.32 3.63 5.03
C THR A 97 7.19 2.26 4.34
N TRP A 98 6.27 1.45 4.81
CA TRP A 98 6.14 0.07 4.35
C TRP A 98 4.75 -0.19 3.82
N ILE A 99 4.70 -0.75 2.60
CA ILE A 99 3.46 -1.11 1.95
C ILE A 99 3.27 -2.61 2.08
N ILE A 100 2.08 -3.01 2.51
CA ILE A 100 1.74 -4.40 2.75
C ILE A 100 0.82 -4.87 1.65
N VAL A 101 1.21 -5.94 0.95
CA VAL A 101 0.35 -6.62 0.00
C VAL A 101 0.09 -8.02 0.53
N THR A 102 -1.10 -8.55 0.30
CA THR A 102 -1.50 -9.84 0.85
C THR A 102 -1.93 -10.79 -0.25
N GLU A 103 -1.67 -12.08 -0.01
CA GLU A 103 -2.18 -13.13 -0.87
C GLU A 103 -3.63 -13.43 -0.49
N VAL A 104 -4.51 -13.33 -1.45
CA VAL A 104 -5.92 -13.67 -1.28
C VAL A 104 -6.17 -14.96 -2.05
N LYS A 105 -6.55 -16.00 -1.33
CA LYS A 105 -6.76 -17.34 -1.91
C LYS A 105 -7.67 -17.26 -3.14
N GLY A 106 -7.15 -17.74 -4.27
CA GLY A 106 -7.87 -17.72 -5.54
C GLY A 106 -7.93 -16.38 -6.25
N ARG A 107 -7.33 -15.31 -5.69
CA ARG A 107 -7.38 -13.97 -6.29
C ARG A 107 -6.01 -13.33 -6.50
N GLY A 108 -4.94 -14.02 -6.11
CA GLY A 108 -3.59 -13.50 -6.25
C GLY A 108 -3.18 -12.57 -5.13
N ILE A 109 -2.24 -11.67 -5.41
CA ILE A 109 -1.64 -10.78 -4.43
C ILE A 109 -2.16 -9.37 -4.68
N SER A 110 -2.66 -8.71 -3.64
CA SER A 110 -3.25 -7.38 -3.79
C SER A 110 -2.81 -6.42 -2.69
N LEU A 111 -2.85 -5.12 -3.03
CA LEU A 111 -2.61 -4.04 -2.07
C LEU A 111 -3.54 -4.20 -0.88
N TYR A 112 -2.99 -4.13 0.32
CA TYR A 112 -3.78 -4.26 1.55
C TYR A 112 -3.66 -3.04 2.45
N SER A 113 -2.41 -2.61 2.78
CA SER A 113 -2.23 -1.62 3.84
C SER A 113 -0.90 -0.88 3.68
N ILE A 114 -0.68 0.08 4.57
CA ILE A 114 0.56 0.83 4.67
C ILE A 114 0.84 1.08 6.15
N SER A 115 2.11 1.13 6.53
CA SER A 115 2.52 1.37 7.92
C SER A 115 3.69 2.34 7.97
N ASP A 116 3.69 3.19 8.99
CA ASP A 116 4.83 4.06 9.31
C ASP A 116 5.77 3.43 10.34
N SER A 117 5.50 2.20 10.76
CA SER A 117 6.26 1.51 11.80
C SER A 117 7.07 0.35 11.23
N ASN A 118 8.35 0.30 11.57
CA ASN A 118 9.22 -0.79 11.17
C ASN A 118 8.89 -2.12 11.87
N ARG A 119 7.91 -2.12 12.78
CA ARG A 119 7.44 -3.36 13.43
C ARG A 119 6.92 -4.37 12.41
N VAL A 120 6.47 -3.92 11.23
CA VAL A 120 6.02 -4.81 10.17
C VAL A 120 7.16 -5.71 9.67
N LEU A 121 8.42 -5.35 9.95
CA LEU A 121 9.58 -6.14 9.56
C LEU A 121 9.94 -7.22 10.59
N THR A 122 9.27 -7.22 11.76
CA THR A 122 9.52 -8.21 12.81
C THR A 122 9.10 -9.59 12.32
N GLY A 123 10.03 -10.56 12.41
CA GLY A 123 9.76 -11.94 11.98
C GLY A 123 9.66 -12.13 10.49
N ILE A 124 10.07 -11.14 9.70
CA ILE A 124 10.01 -11.23 8.25
C ILE A 124 11.02 -12.25 7.72
N GLU A 125 10.59 -13.05 6.75
CA GLU A 125 11.49 -13.93 6.01
C GLU A 125 12.01 -13.15 4.81
N LYS A 126 13.29 -12.88 4.81
CA LYS A 126 13.95 -12.13 3.74
C LYS A 126 13.93 -12.91 2.43
N PRO A 127 13.91 -12.23 1.28
CA PRO A 127 14.01 -12.91 0.00
C PRO A 127 15.36 -13.60 -0.12
N VAL A 128 15.35 -14.74 -0.77
CA VAL A 128 16.56 -15.53 -1.01
C VAL A 128 17.43 -14.89 -2.07
#